data_bde62edb27a1c4dad0b3de0a8b01eb45
#
_entry.id   bde62edb27a1c4dad0b3de0a8b01eb45
#
_cell.length_a   1.000
_cell.length_b   1.000
_cell.length_c   1.000
_cell.angle_alpha   90.00
_cell.angle_beta   90.00
_cell.angle_gamma   90.00
#
_symmetry.space_group_name_H-M   'P 1'
#
loop_
_entity.id
_entity.type
_entity.pdbx_description
1 polymer ?
#
loop_
_entity_poly.entity_id
_entity_poly.type
_entity_poly.pdbx_seq_one_letter_code
_entity_poly.pdbx_strand_id
1 'polypeptide(L)'
;MAELVISEKSGSKDLAPIALAANQILGLPVTMRSLEAPGVRVEKGKVLDEEYSGPILEEVMASGKATRTVPKSGVYGGVPVSVAPILDRDGKVIAAMGVVDVVGTIDIPAVFGAYTEVVKEVSGKR
;
A
#
# COMPACT_ATOMS: atom_id res chain seq x y z
N MET A 1 -4.05 -11.82 -26.12
CA MET A 1 -4.49 -11.98 -24.74
C MET A 1 -3.53 -11.30 -23.79
N ALA A 2 -4.08 -10.55 -22.84
CA ALA A 2 -3.24 -9.85 -21.88
C ALA A 2 -2.92 -10.75 -20.69
N GLU A 3 -1.75 -10.57 -20.16
CA GLU A 3 -1.30 -11.34 -19.03
C GLU A 3 -0.67 -10.40 -18.01
N LEU A 4 -0.98 -10.60 -16.74
CA LEU A 4 -0.41 -9.78 -15.67
C LEU A 4 0.59 -10.61 -14.91
N VAL A 5 1.82 -10.16 -14.89
CA VAL A 5 2.90 -10.86 -14.16
C VAL A 5 3.43 -9.94 -13.09
N ILE A 6 3.44 -10.44 -11.86
CA ILE A 6 3.99 -9.68 -10.73
C ILE A 6 5.25 -10.39 -10.27
N SER A 7 6.35 -9.67 -10.28
CA SER A 7 7.64 -10.19 -9.86
C SER A 7 8.46 -9.07 -9.25
N GLU A 8 9.66 -9.41 -8.81
CA GLU A 8 10.57 -8.42 -8.25
C GLU A 8 11.02 -7.39 -9.30
N LYS A 9 10.75 -7.65 -10.57
CA LYS A 9 11.13 -6.75 -11.67
C LYS A 9 9.96 -6.00 -12.28
N SER A 10 8.76 -6.16 -11.76
CA SER A 10 7.58 -5.55 -12.33
C SER A 10 7.67 -4.03 -12.29
N GLY A 11 7.31 -3.41 -13.40
CA GLY A 11 7.27 -1.96 -13.48
C GLY A 11 5.86 -1.44 -13.32
N SER A 12 5.69 -0.15 -13.56
CA SER A 12 4.40 0.49 -13.37
C SER A 12 3.32 -0.11 -14.26
N LYS A 13 3.66 -0.57 -15.45
CA LYS A 13 2.66 -1.15 -16.35
C LYS A 13 2.03 -2.40 -15.75
N ASP A 14 2.82 -3.20 -15.06
CA ASP A 14 2.32 -4.42 -14.43
C ASP A 14 1.54 -4.11 -13.17
N LEU A 15 1.95 -3.07 -12.45
CA LEU A 15 1.37 -2.77 -11.15
C LEU A 15 0.16 -1.86 -11.22
N ALA A 16 0.07 -1.01 -12.25
CA ALA A 16 -1.02 -0.06 -12.36
C ALA A 16 -2.41 -0.68 -12.31
N PRO A 17 -2.69 -1.79 -12.99
CA PRO A 17 -4.03 -2.37 -12.93
C PRO A 17 -4.43 -2.76 -11.51
N ILE A 18 -3.48 -3.26 -10.72
CA ILE A 18 -3.78 -3.65 -9.35
C ILE A 18 -4.00 -2.41 -8.49
N ALA A 19 -3.12 -1.42 -8.63
CA ALA A 19 -3.24 -0.20 -7.84
C ALA A 19 -4.54 0.55 -8.17
N LEU A 20 -4.93 0.56 -9.44
CA LEU A 20 -6.17 1.21 -9.84
C LEU A 20 -7.39 0.51 -9.24
N ALA A 21 -7.39 -0.83 -9.25
CA ALA A 21 -8.49 -1.56 -8.66
C ALA A 21 -8.59 -1.29 -7.15
N ALA A 22 -7.45 -1.32 -6.46
CA ALA A 22 -7.43 -1.04 -5.03
C ALA A 22 -7.92 0.37 -4.74
N ASN A 23 -7.49 1.34 -5.56
CA ASN A 23 -7.93 2.71 -5.40
C ASN A 23 -9.45 2.84 -5.57
N GLN A 24 -10.03 2.12 -6.52
CA GLN A 24 -11.47 2.17 -6.73
C GLN A 24 -12.23 1.57 -5.56
N ILE A 25 -11.71 0.51 -4.98
CA ILE A 25 -12.37 -0.14 -3.85
C ILE A 25 -12.30 0.74 -2.60
N LEU A 26 -11.13 1.30 -2.35
CA LEU A 26 -10.87 2.01 -1.10
C LEU A 26 -11.22 3.49 -1.16
N GLY A 27 -11.17 4.09 -2.33
CA GLY A 27 -11.34 5.52 -2.45
C GLY A 27 -10.15 6.31 -1.90
N LEU A 28 -9.01 5.67 -1.71
CA LEU A 28 -7.82 6.28 -1.15
C LEU A 28 -6.66 6.16 -2.12
N PRO A 29 -5.67 7.07 -2.04
CA PRO A 29 -4.48 6.94 -2.88
C PRO A 29 -3.77 5.61 -2.62
N VAL A 30 -3.29 4.98 -3.68
CA VAL A 30 -2.61 3.70 -3.59
C VAL A 30 -1.28 3.80 -4.30
N THR A 31 -0.25 3.24 -3.70
CA THR A 31 1.08 3.21 -4.29
C THR A 31 1.58 1.78 -4.31
N MET A 32 2.40 1.46 -5.29
CA MET A 32 3.02 0.15 -5.38
C MET A 32 4.38 0.29 -6.04
N ARG A 33 5.30 -0.56 -5.68
CA ARG A 33 6.53 -0.72 -6.47
C ARG A 33 7.09 -2.12 -6.23
N SER A 34 7.85 -2.61 -7.21
CA SER A 34 8.55 -3.88 -7.06
C SER A 34 9.91 -3.62 -6.43
N LEU A 35 10.60 -4.71 -6.12
CA LEU A 35 11.90 -4.61 -5.47
C LEU A 35 12.92 -3.91 -6.34
N GLU A 36 12.89 -4.17 -7.65
CA GLU A 36 13.94 -3.70 -8.56
C GLU A 36 13.52 -2.56 -9.49
N ALA A 37 12.29 -2.13 -9.46
CA ALA A 37 11.84 -1.09 -10.38
C ALA A 37 10.90 -0.11 -9.69
N PRO A 38 10.95 1.17 -10.09
CA PRO A 38 9.96 2.13 -9.59
C PRO A 38 8.57 1.70 -9.99
N GLY A 39 7.59 2.15 -9.26
CA GLY A 39 6.23 1.71 -9.45
C GLY A 39 5.27 2.81 -9.81
N VAL A 40 4.12 2.82 -9.14
CA VAL A 40 2.98 3.62 -9.56
C VAL A 40 2.34 4.30 -8.37
N ARG A 41 1.84 5.52 -8.60
CA ARG A 41 1.04 6.26 -7.63
C ARG A 41 -0.29 6.58 -8.27
N VAL A 42 -1.39 6.19 -7.62
CA VAL A 42 -2.73 6.30 -8.15
C VAL A 42 -3.60 7.09 -7.19
N GLU A 43 -4.32 8.09 -7.72
CA GLU A 43 -5.31 8.83 -6.94
C GLU A 43 -6.51 9.12 -7.81
N LYS A 44 -7.69 9.06 -7.22
CA LYS A 44 -8.93 9.42 -7.91
C LYS A 44 -9.11 8.71 -9.24
N GLY A 45 -8.74 7.45 -9.27
CA GLY A 45 -8.93 6.62 -10.45
C GLY A 45 -7.93 6.85 -11.56
N LYS A 46 -6.85 7.58 -11.28
CA LYS A 46 -5.85 7.91 -12.30
C LYS A 46 -4.45 7.62 -11.84
N VAL A 47 -3.62 7.19 -12.76
CA VAL A 47 -2.20 7.02 -12.51
C VAL A 47 -1.55 8.39 -12.59
N LEU A 48 -0.99 8.84 -11.48
CA LEU A 48 -0.36 10.15 -11.42
C LEU A 48 1.14 10.10 -11.60
N ASP A 49 1.77 8.96 -11.33
CA ASP A 49 3.21 8.83 -11.42
C ASP A 49 3.52 7.40 -11.79
N GLU A 50 4.28 7.19 -12.86
CA GLU A 50 4.64 5.86 -13.34
C GLU A 50 6.07 5.48 -12.98
N GLU A 51 6.75 6.30 -12.19
CA GLU A 51 8.09 6.00 -11.72
C GLU A 51 8.19 6.30 -10.24
N TYR A 52 7.16 5.90 -9.52
CA TYR A 52 7.03 6.25 -8.12
C TYR A 52 7.83 5.33 -7.21
N SER A 53 8.45 5.93 -6.21
CA SER A 53 8.93 5.20 -5.05
C SER A 53 8.73 6.12 -3.84
N GLY A 54 8.50 5.51 -2.69
CA GLY A 54 8.35 6.27 -1.47
C GLY A 54 9.17 5.63 -0.37
N PRO A 55 9.54 6.39 0.65
CA PRO A 55 10.41 5.87 1.70
C PRO A 55 9.82 4.69 2.45
N ILE A 56 8.50 4.67 2.65
CA ILE A 56 7.90 3.58 3.42
C ILE A 56 7.78 2.31 2.59
N LEU A 57 7.54 2.43 1.27
CA LEU A 57 7.57 1.26 0.41
C LEU A 57 8.95 0.60 0.48
N GLU A 58 9.99 1.42 0.41
CA GLU A 58 11.35 0.90 0.45
C GLU A 58 11.67 0.27 1.80
N GLU A 59 11.24 0.90 2.85
CA GLU A 59 11.46 0.39 4.20
C GLU A 59 10.77 -0.97 4.40
N VAL A 60 9.53 -1.08 3.95
CA VAL A 60 8.75 -2.31 4.10
C VAL A 60 9.35 -3.44 3.27
N MET A 61 9.85 -3.14 2.07
CA MET A 61 10.50 -4.16 1.28
C MET A 61 11.79 -4.64 1.93
N ALA A 62 12.52 -3.74 2.58
CA ALA A 62 13.75 -4.12 3.26
C ALA A 62 13.49 -4.93 4.53
N SER A 63 12.46 -4.57 5.28
CA SER A 63 12.17 -5.25 6.54
C SER A 63 11.29 -6.48 6.39
N GLY A 64 10.49 -6.53 5.33
CA GLY A 64 9.54 -7.61 5.15
C GLY A 64 8.33 -7.53 6.06
N LYS A 65 8.15 -6.39 6.74
CA LYS A 65 7.07 -6.25 7.71
C LYS A 65 6.12 -5.13 7.34
N ALA A 66 4.82 -5.40 7.42
CA ALA A 66 3.82 -4.37 7.21
C ALA A 66 3.95 -3.30 8.29
N THR A 67 3.63 -2.06 7.92
CA THR A 67 3.75 -0.96 8.87
C THR A 67 2.65 0.08 8.63
N ARG A 68 2.29 0.78 9.67
CA ARG A 68 1.42 1.94 9.61
C ARG A 68 2.17 3.07 10.26
N THR A 69 2.37 4.14 9.51
CA THR A 69 3.23 5.21 10.00
C THR A 69 2.92 6.50 9.26
N VAL A 70 3.53 7.58 9.72
CA VAL A 70 3.45 8.87 9.04
C VAL A 70 4.83 9.13 8.46
N PRO A 71 4.98 9.10 7.12
CA PRO A 71 6.28 9.35 6.51
C PRO A 71 6.77 10.75 6.85
N LYS A 72 8.08 10.91 6.97
CA LYS A 72 8.67 12.21 7.24
C LYS A 72 9.03 12.95 5.96
N SER A 73 8.99 12.27 4.82
CA SER A 73 9.39 12.86 3.55
C SER A 73 8.60 12.21 2.42
N GLY A 74 8.83 12.69 1.20
CA GLY A 74 8.15 12.16 0.03
C GLY A 74 6.81 12.85 -0.21
N VAL A 75 6.10 12.37 -1.23
CA VAL A 75 4.83 12.95 -1.63
C VAL A 75 3.82 12.96 -0.50
N TYR A 76 3.83 11.91 0.32
CA TYR A 76 2.87 11.78 1.40
C TYR A 76 3.47 12.05 2.77
N GLY A 77 4.52 12.84 2.82
CA GLY A 77 5.10 13.24 4.10
C GLY A 77 4.03 13.92 4.96
N GLY A 78 3.93 13.50 6.21
CA GLY A 78 2.95 14.07 7.13
C GLY A 78 1.58 13.43 7.08
N VAL A 79 1.35 12.44 6.21
CA VAL A 79 0.05 11.79 6.07
C VAL A 79 0.17 10.32 6.47
N PRO A 80 -0.77 9.80 7.26
CA PRO A 80 -0.70 8.38 7.64
C PRO A 80 -0.76 7.46 6.45
N VAL A 81 0.08 6.45 6.43
CA VAL A 81 0.09 5.44 5.38
C VAL A 81 0.14 4.05 6.00
N SER A 82 -0.44 3.09 5.30
CA SER A 82 -0.35 1.67 5.66
C SER A 82 0.29 0.96 4.48
N VAL A 83 1.35 0.22 4.72
CA VAL A 83 2.13 -0.41 3.67
C VAL A 83 2.42 -1.85 4.05
N ALA A 84 2.32 -2.74 3.09
CA ALA A 84 2.60 -4.15 3.32
C ALA A 84 3.47 -4.71 2.20
N PRO A 85 4.30 -5.69 2.50
CA PRO A 85 5.07 -6.34 1.46
C PRO A 85 4.20 -7.30 0.67
N ILE A 86 4.54 -7.49 -0.59
CA ILE A 86 3.93 -8.52 -1.42
C ILE A 86 4.94 -9.65 -1.50
N LEU A 87 4.50 -10.84 -1.12
CA LEU A 87 5.40 -11.99 -1.05
C LEU A 87 5.06 -12.97 -2.15
N ASP A 88 6.09 -13.66 -2.66
CA ASP A 88 5.84 -14.75 -3.60
C ASP A 88 5.45 -16.00 -2.81
N ARG A 89 5.27 -17.12 -3.51
CA ARG A 89 4.84 -18.35 -2.86
C ARG A 89 5.80 -18.85 -1.81
N ASP A 90 7.07 -18.52 -1.94
CA ASP A 90 8.08 -18.98 -1.01
C ASP A 90 8.28 -18.00 0.14
N GLY A 91 7.48 -16.96 0.19
CA GLY A 91 7.60 -15.97 1.25
C GLY A 91 8.65 -14.91 1.02
N LYS A 92 9.17 -14.83 -0.21
CA LYS A 92 10.17 -13.81 -0.53
C LYS A 92 9.49 -12.51 -0.90
N VAL A 93 10.00 -11.39 -0.39
CA VAL A 93 9.47 -10.07 -0.74
C VAL A 93 9.80 -9.75 -2.18
N ILE A 94 8.78 -9.44 -2.97
CA ILE A 94 8.98 -9.05 -4.38
C ILE A 94 8.51 -7.63 -4.66
N ALA A 95 7.66 -7.08 -3.80
CA ALA A 95 7.08 -5.76 -4.03
C ALA A 95 6.48 -5.24 -2.73
N ALA A 96 5.90 -4.06 -2.78
CA ALA A 96 5.12 -3.52 -1.67
C ALA A 96 3.96 -2.71 -2.20
N MET A 97 2.91 -2.63 -1.40
CA MET A 97 1.74 -1.82 -1.72
C MET A 97 1.43 -0.94 -0.53
N GLY A 98 1.10 0.32 -0.80
CA GLY A 98 0.73 1.25 0.25
C GLY A 98 -0.60 1.90 -0.02
N VAL A 99 -1.31 2.21 1.05
CA VAL A 99 -2.57 2.95 0.99
C VAL A 99 -2.39 4.20 1.84
N VAL A 100 -2.75 5.35 1.29
CA VAL A 100 -2.58 6.63 1.97
C VAL A 100 -3.90 7.04 2.57
N ASP A 101 -3.94 7.12 3.89
CA ASP A 101 -5.19 7.36 4.62
C ASP A 101 -5.44 8.85 4.80
N VAL A 102 -5.73 9.52 3.70
CA VAL A 102 -5.94 10.97 3.72
C VAL A 102 -7.21 11.39 4.44
N VAL A 103 -8.11 10.46 4.69
CA VAL A 103 -9.38 10.78 5.36
C VAL A 103 -9.51 10.14 6.73
N GLY A 104 -8.48 9.45 7.19
CA GLY A 104 -8.49 8.87 8.52
C GLY A 104 -9.42 7.69 8.71
N THR A 105 -9.65 6.92 7.63
CA THR A 105 -10.58 5.80 7.72
C THR A 105 -9.90 4.49 8.11
N ILE A 106 -8.58 4.43 8.04
CA ILE A 106 -7.86 3.24 8.45
C ILE A 106 -7.61 3.35 9.95
N ASP A 107 -7.82 2.26 10.66
CA ASP A 107 -7.71 2.25 12.10
C ASP A 107 -6.36 2.76 12.60
N ILE A 108 -6.40 3.82 13.36
CA ILE A 108 -5.24 4.34 14.06
C ILE A 108 -5.58 4.18 15.54
N PRO A 109 -4.95 3.24 16.22
CA PRO A 109 -5.37 2.87 17.58
C PRO A 109 -5.60 4.03 18.52
N ALA A 110 -4.78 5.06 18.46
CA ALA A 110 -4.92 6.20 19.35
C ALA A 110 -6.20 6.99 19.09
N VAL A 111 -6.73 6.92 17.88
CA VAL A 111 -7.91 7.67 17.48
C VAL A 111 -9.16 6.82 17.58
N PHE A 112 -9.04 5.55 17.29
CA PHE A 112 -10.18 4.65 17.20
C PHE A 112 -10.22 3.61 18.32
N GLY A 113 -9.86 3.97 19.51
CA GLY A 113 -9.92 3.05 20.63
C GLY A 113 -11.29 2.41 20.78
N ALA A 114 -12.34 3.23 20.79
CA ALA A 114 -13.69 2.72 20.93
C ALA A 114 -14.11 1.90 19.71
N TYR A 115 -13.68 2.34 18.55
CA TYR A 115 -13.99 1.63 17.33
C TYR A 115 -13.33 0.26 17.34
N THR A 116 -12.14 0.18 17.85
CA THR A 116 -11.42 -1.08 17.94
C THR A 116 -12.19 -2.08 18.80
N GLU A 117 -12.79 -1.60 19.89
CA GLU A 117 -13.59 -2.47 20.73
C GLU A 117 -14.77 -3.03 19.96
N VAL A 118 -15.46 -2.18 19.21
CA VAL A 118 -16.59 -2.63 18.42
C VAL A 118 -16.16 -3.68 17.39
N VAL A 119 -15.05 -3.45 16.74
CA VAL A 119 -14.54 -4.39 15.76
C VAL A 119 -14.23 -5.74 16.40
N LYS A 120 -13.65 -5.73 17.59
CA LYS A 120 -13.37 -6.96 18.30
C LYS A 120 -14.64 -7.73 18.60
N GLU A 121 -15.69 -7.04 19.03
CA GLU A 121 -16.93 -7.71 19.34
C GLU A 121 -17.57 -8.31 18.11
N VAL A 122 -17.52 -7.60 16.99
CA VAL A 122 -18.17 -8.06 15.79
C VAL A 122 -17.41 -9.19 15.13
N SER A 123 -16.11 -9.00 14.92
CA SER A 123 -15.34 -10.00 14.19
C SER A 123 -14.56 -10.90 15.10
N GLY A 124 -14.35 -10.46 16.30
CA GLY A 124 -13.46 -11.19 17.16
C GLY A 124 -14.15 -12.13 18.06
N LYS A 125 -15.33 -12.35 17.80
CA LYS A 125 -15.97 -13.29 18.61
C LYS A 125 -15.36 -14.59 18.51
N ARG A 126 -14.41 -14.70 17.79
CA ARG A 126 -13.64 -15.87 17.69
C ARG A 126 -13.17 -16.34 18.97
#